data_2382638d0a430bf4c47e0181791a0460
#
_entry.id   2382638d0a430bf4c47e0181791a0460
#
_cell.length_a   1.000
_cell.length_b   1.000
_cell.length_c   1.000
_cell.angle_alpha   90.00
_cell.angle_beta   90.00
_cell.angle_gamma   90.00
#
_symmetry.space_group_name_H-M   'P 1'
#
loop_
_entity.id
_entity.type
_entity.pdbx_description
1 polymer ?
#
loop_
_entity_poly.entity_id
_entity_poly.type
_entity_poly.pdbx_seq_one_letter_code
_entity_poly.pdbx_strand_id
1 'polypeptide(L)'
;DKFKSLPLGSRAVEIDDGQTSSFFLTTFGRASRETVCSCEVKMEPNLTQALHLMNVDTVMNKIKGGKFVDNLLKHKKSPEEIIRRLYVRCYSREVKDEELAKLVPIVNDSKDKRETLEDIFWALLNSKEFIFVR
;
A
#
# COMPACT_ATOMS: atom_id res chain seq x y z
N ASP A 1 6.19 2.52 -19.58
CA ASP A 1 6.48 3.17 -18.29
C ASP A 1 6.25 4.66 -18.37
N LYS A 2 5.35 5.16 -17.55
CA LYS A 2 5.03 6.59 -17.50
C LYS A 2 6.18 7.46 -16.90
N PHE A 3 7.18 6.82 -16.30
CA PHE A 3 8.26 7.48 -15.57
C PHE A 3 9.65 6.98 -16.04
N LYS A 4 9.85 6.98 -17.34
CA LYS A 4 11.09 6.44 -17.98
C LYS A 4 12.39 7.11 -17.50
N SER A 5 12.32 8.31 -16.94
CA SER A 5 13.49 9.05 -16.45
C SER A 5 13.85 8.72 -14.99
N LEU A 6 12.99 8.01 -14.27
CA LEU A 6 13.21 7.71 -12.86
C LEU A 6 13.43 6.21 -12.64
N PRO A 7 14.32 5.82 -11.73
CA PRO A 7 14.55 4.43 -11.40
C PRO A 7 13.33 3.79 -10.73
N LEU A 8 13.22 2.46 -10.84
CA LEU A 8 12.18 1.69 -10.16
C LEU A 8 12.29 1.89 -8.64
N GLY A 9 11.15 2.24 -8.01
CA GLY A 9 11.09 2.53 -6.57
C GLY A 9 11.15 4.01 -6.23
N SER A 10 11.30 4.90 -7.20
CA SER A 10 11.22 6.34 -6.99
C SER A 10 9.88 6.77 -6.40
N ARG A 11 9.92 7.74 -5.51
CA ARG A 11 8.75 8.26 -4.81
C ARG A 11 8.05 9.33 -5.63
N ALA A 12 6.76 9.53 -5.39
CA ALA A 12 5.98 10.58 -6.06
C ALA A 12 6.57 11.99 -5.88
N VAL A 13 7.23 12.25 -4.75
CA VAL A 13 7.89 13.54 -4.44
C VAL A 13 9.15 13.79 -5.26
N GLU A 14 9.74 12.74 -5.84
CA GLU A 14 10.93 12.84 -6.69
C GLU A 14 10.59 13.18 -8.14
N ILE A 15 9.30 13.23 -8.47
CA ILE A 15 8.83 13.60 -9.80
C ILE A 15 8.76 15.14 -9.86
N ASP A 16 9.70 15.73 -10.56
CA ASP A 16 9.85 17.19 -10.70
C ASP A 16 8.93 17.78 -11.77
N ASP A 17 8.48 16.97 -12.72
CA ASP A 17 7.65 17.41 -13.83
C ASP A 17 6.15 17.38 -13.49
N GLY A 18 5.50 18.53 -13.60
CA GLY A 18 4.04 18.69 -13.48
C GLY A 18 3.25 18.04 -14.62
N GLN A 19 3.86 17.81 -15.77
CA GLN A 19 3.20 17.21 -16.95
C GLN A 19 3.08 15.69 -16.88
N THR A 20 3.71 15.04 -15.92
CA THR A 20 3.60 13.60 -15.75
C THR A 20 2.18 13.23 -15.32
N SER A 21 1.40 12.69 -16.24
CA SER A 21 0.02 12.27 -15.99
C SER A 21 -0.02 10.94 -15.24
N SER A 22 -0.62 10.94 -14.04
CA SER A 22 -0.96 9.75 -13.30
C SER A 22 -2.30 9.93 -12.62
N PHE A 23 -3.25 9.07 -12.93
CA PHE A 23 -4.58 9.12 -12.30
C PHE A 23 -4.48 9.06 -10.76
N PHE A 24 -3.57 8.23 -10.23
CA PHE A 24 -3.33 8.16 -8.79
C PHE A 24 -2.89 9.51 -8.21
N LEU A 25 -1.84 10.11 -8.79
CA LEU A 25 -1.30 11.38 -8.28
C LEU A 25 -2.30 12.52 -8.39
N THR A 26 -3.06 12.58 -9.49
CA THR A 26 -4.11 13.59 -9.69
C THR A 26 -5.24 13.42 -8.69
N THR A 27 -5.67 12.18 -8.45
CA THR A 27 -6.73 11.86 -7.47
C THR A 27 -6.31 12.24 -6.05
N PHE A 28 -5.02 12.07 -5.71
CA PHE A 28 -4.47 12.39 -4.39
C PHE A 28 -3.87 13.81 -4.30
N GLY A 29 -4.32 14.73 -5.17
CA GLY A 29 -4.11 16.15 -5.01
C GLY A 29 -2.80 16.70 -5.56
N ARG A 30 -2.12 15.96 -6.46
CA ARG A 30 -0.96 16.52 -7.15
C ARG A 30 -1.38 17.73 -7.99
N ALA A 31 -0.71 18.88 -7.77
CA ALA A 31 -0.91 20.06 -8.58
C ALA A 31 -0.47 19.84 -10.03
N SER A 32 -1.25 20.36 -10.98
CA SER A 32 -0.90 20.34 -12.42
C SER A 32 0.26 21.29 -12.75
N ARG A 33 0.54 22.23 -11.85
CA ARG A 33 1.52 23.32 -12.03
C ARG A 33 1.26 24.20 -13.26
N GLU A 34 0.00 24.34 -13.63
CA GLU A 34 -0.43 25.26 -14.70
C GLU A 34 -0.41 26.70 -14.25
N THR A 35 -0.57 26.95 -12.96
CA THR A 35 -0.52 28.26 -12.34
C THR A 35 0.50 28.32 -11.20
N VAL A 36 0.95 29.54 -10.86
CA VAL A 36 1.86 29.77 -9.72
C VAL A 36 1.13 29.71 -8.37
N CYS A 37 -0.19 29.49 -8.38
CA CYS A 37 -1.01 29.48 -7.19
C CYS A 37 -1.07 28.09 -6.55
N SER A 38 -0.93 28.03 -5.22
CA SER A 38 -1.12 26.80 -4.44
C SER A 38 -2.58 26.32 -4.39
N CYS A 39 -3.51 27.06 -4.96
CA CYS A 39 -4.95 26.73 -5.00
C CYS A 39 -5.28 25.48 -5.82
N GLU A 40 -4.35 24.99 -6.63
CA GLU A 40 -4.55 23.78 -7.44
C GLU A 40 -4.53 22.47 -6.62
N VAL A 41 -3.98 22.54 -5.41
CA VAL A 41 -3.88 21.36 -4.55
C VAL A 41 -5.20 21.13 -3.81
N LYS A 42 -5.94 20.10 -4.20
CA LYS A 42 -7.14 19.66 -3.49
C LYS A 42 -6.74 18.75 -2.33
N MET A 43 -6.77 19.27 -1.12
CA MET A 43 -6.41 18.51 0.09
C MET A 43 -7.61 17.86 0.78
N GLU A 44 -8.84 18.13 0.33
CA GLU A 44 -10.04 17.55 0.92
C GLU A 44 -10.21 16.09 0.52
N PRO A 45 -10.48 15.19 1.50
CA PRO A 45 -10.82 13.80 1.21
C PRO A 45 -12.07 13.72 0.33
N ASN A 46 -12.02 12.89 -0.70
CA ASN A 46 -13.16 12.71 -1.58
C ASN A 46 -13.43 11.22 -1.86
N LEU A 47 -14.65 10.95 -2.35
CA LEU A 47 -15.10 9.59 -2.66
C LEU A 47 -14.19 8.90 -3.70
N THR A 48 -13.66 9.63 -4.65
CA THR A 48 -12.78 9.08 -5.69
C THR A 48 -11.50 8.53 -5.09
N GLN A 49 -10.94 9.20 -4.07
CA GLN A 49 -9.76 8.73 -3.34
C GLN A 49 -10.07 7.42 -2.60
N ALA A 50 -11.21 7.37 -1.89
CA ALA A 50 -11.65 6.16 -1.19
C ALA A 50 -11.84 4.99 -2.15
N LEU A 51 -12.56 5.21 -3.26
CA LEU A 51 -12.78 4.19 -4.29
C LEU A 51 -11.47 3.73 -4.94
N HIS A 52 -10.51 4.64 -5.14
CA HIS A 52 -9.22 4.30 -5.71
C HIS A 52 -8.37 3.43 -4.76
N LEU A 53 -8.39 3.71 -3.45
CA LEU A 53 -7.74 2.85 -2.44
C LEU A 53 -8.41 1.48 -2.33
N MET A 54 -9.73 1.44 -2.48
CA MET A 54 -10.50 0.18 -2.51
C MET A 54 -10.35 -0.59 -3.83
N ASN A 55 -9.74 0.01 -4.86
CA ASN A 55 -9.48 -0.68 -6.12
C ASN A 55 -8.43 -1.76 -5.91
N VAL A 56 -8.92 -2.98 -5.74
CA VAL A 56 -8.14 -4.19 -5.47
C VAL A 56 -6.98 -4.32 -6.46
N ASP A 57 -7.22 -4.12 -7.75
CA ASP A 57 -6.22 -4.34 -8.79
C ASP A 57 -4.99 -3.44 -8.63
N THR A 58 -5.19 -2.16 -8.32
CA THR A 58 -4.08 -1.21 -8.18
C THR A 58 -3.19 -1.56 -6.99
N VAL A 59 -3.80 -1.78 -5.83
CA VAL A 59 -3.07 -2.07 -4.58
C VAL A 59 -2.47 -3.48 -4.63
N MET A 60 -3.25 -4.49 -5.05
CA MET A 60 -2.77 -5.87 -5.15
C MET A 60 -1.63 -6.03 -6.15
N ASN A 61 -1.68 -5.35 -7.30
CA ASN A 61 -0.56 -5.38 -8.25
C ASN A 61 0.72 -4.77 -7.67
N LYS A 62 0.60 -3.77 -6.80
CA LYS A 62 1.74 -3.20 -6.07
C LYS A 62 2.27 -4.16 -4.99
N ILE A 63 1.39 -4.83 -4.27
CA ILE A 63 1.76 -5.84 -3.26
C ILE A 63 2.52 -6.99 -3.93
N LYS A 64 1.95 -7.58 -4.99
CA LYS A 64 2.56 -8.68 -5.76
C LYS A 64 3.86 -8.25 -6.43
N GLY A 65 3.86 -7.10 -7.08
CA GLY A 65 5.05 -6.53 -7.75
C GLY A 65 6.20 -6.20 -6.80
N GLY A 66 5.88 -5.80 -5.57
CA GLY A 66 6.87 -5.51 -4.53
C GLY A 66 7.57 -6.75 -3.95
N LYS A 67 7.03 -7.95 -4.17
CA LYS A 67 7.59 -9.25 -3.75
C LYS A 67 7.96 -9.35 -2.27
N PHE A 68 7.35 -8.51 -1.42
CA PHE A 68 7.69 -8.46 0.01
C PHE A 68 7.34 -9.79 0.70
N VAL A 69 6.11 -10.28 0.50
CA VAL A 69 5.65 -11.55 1.05
C VAL A 69 6.48 -12.72 0.48
N ASP A 70 6.70 -12.72 -0.84
CA ASP A 70 7.54 -13.72 -1.50
C ASP A 70 8.94 -13.83 -0.90
N ASN A 71 9.57 -12.70 -0.64
CA ASN A 71 10.91 -12.68 -0.06
C ASN A 71 10.93 -13.27 1.35
N LEU A 72 9.91 -12.97 2.17
CA LEU A 72 9.83 -13.52 3.52
C LEU A 72 9.58 -15.04 3.49
N LEU A 73 8.72 -15.51 2.59
CA LEU A 73 8.47 -16.95 2.40
C LEU A 73 9.72 -17.70 1.91
N LYS A 74 10.48 -17.11 0.97
CA LYS A 74 11.77 -17.68 0.51
C LYS A 74 12.78 -17.83 1.64
N HIS A 75 12.77 -16.90 2.61
CA HIS A 75 13.62 -16.99 3.81
C HIS A 75 13.03 -17.89 4.90
N LYS A 76 12.03 -18.72 4.55
CA LYS A 76 11.38 -19.70 5.46
C LYS A 76 10.87 -19.09 6.77
N LYS A 77 10.42 -17.82 6.72
CA LYS A 77 9.81 -17.19 7.87
C LYS A 77 8.46 -17.82 8.18
N SER A 78 8.14 -17.96 9.47
CA SER A 78 6.85 -18.47 9.90
C SER A 78 5.72 -17.48 9.55
N PRO A 79 4.47 -17.96 9.33
CA PRO A 79 3.32 -17.07 9.11
C PRO A 79 3.19 -16.00 10.20
N GLU A 80 3.43 -16.37 11.46
CA GLU A 80 3.42 -15.46 12.58
C GLU A 80 4.45 -14.33 12.42
N GLU A 81 5.70 -14.67 12.08
CA GLU A 81 6.77 -13.69 11.89
C GLU A 81 6.45 -12.77 10.69
N ILE A 82 5.85 -13.29 9.63
CA ILE A 82 5.44 -12.50 8.48
C ILE A 82 4.35 -11.50 8.88
N ILE A 83 3.32 -11.95 9.61
CA ILE A 83 2.25 -11.07 10.10
C ILE A 83 2.82 -9.96 10.99
N ARG A 84 3.72 -10.27 11.93
CA ARG A 84 4.40 -9.27 12.78
C ARG A 84 5.10 -8.21 11.92
N ARG A 85 5.81 -8.63 10.90
CA ARG A 85 6.51 -7.69 9.99
C ARG A 85 5.55 -6.85 9.15
N LEU A 86 4.40 -7.39 8.74
CA LEU A 86 3.36 -6.64 8.04
C LEU A 86 2.80 -5.53 8.95
N TYR A 87 2.52 -5.82 10.22
CA TYR A 87 2.00 -4.83 11.17
C TYR A 87 3.01 -3.72 11.44
N VAL A 88 4.26 -4.05 11.69
CA VAL A 88 5.31 -3.04 11.85
C VAL A 88 5.45 -2.17 10.61
N ARG A 89 5.35 -2.78 9.41
CA ARG A 89 5.46 -2.05 8.15
C ARG A 89 4.28 -1.13 7.87
N CYS A 90 3.05 -1.56 8.19
CA CYS A 90 1.83 -0.80 7.92
C CYS A 90 1.50 0.19 9.02
N TYR A 91 1.66 -0.20 10.28
CA TYR A 91 1.16 0.55 11.43
C TYR A 91 2.28 1.09 12.33
N SER A 92 3.55 0.75 12.05
CA SER A 92 4.69 1.11 12.88
C SER A 92 4.54 0.66 14.35
N ARG A 93 3.76 -0.41 14.58
CA ARG A 93 3.55 -1.04 15.89
C ARG A 93 3.60 -2.56 15.79
N GLU A 94 3.83 -3.20 16.93
CA GLU A 94 3.68 -4.64 17.04
C GLU A 94 2.21 -5.07 16.93
N VAL A 95 2.00 -6.27 16.40
CA VAL A 95 0.68 -6.91 16.37
C VAL A 95 0.30 -7.34 17.80
N LYS A 96 -0.95 -7.15 18.17
CA LYS A 96 -1.48 -7.61 19.46
C LYS A 96 -1.71 -9.13 19.42
N ASP A 97 -1.60 -9.77 20.58
CA ASP A 97 -1.79 -11.23 20.69
C ASP A 97 -3.17 -11.68 20.23
N GLU A 98 -4.21 -10.86 20.47
CA GLU A 98 -5.57 -11.12 20.01
C GLU A 98 -5.71 -11.06 18.47
N GLU A 99 -4.99 -10.13 17.82
CA GLU A 99 -4.97 -10.00 16.36
C GLU A 99 -4.22 -11.20 15.75
N LEU A 100 -3.08 -11.55 16.35
CA LEU A 100 -2.26 -12.66 15.91
C LEU A 100 -2.99 -14.00 16.03
N ALA A 101 -3.68 -14.21 17.17
CA ALA A 101 -4.47 -15.41 17.41
C ALA A 101 -5.60 -15.62 16.38
N LYS A 102 -6.09 -14.55 15.77
CA LYS A 102 -7.09 -14.62 14.70
C LYS A 102 -6.47 -14.88 13.32
N LEU A 103 -5.34 -14.25 13.03
CA LEU A 103 -4.75 -14.27 11.69
C LEU A 103 -3.92 -15.52 11.40
N VAL A 104 -3.19 -16.03 12.39
CA VAL A 104 -2.32 -17.21 12.20
C VAL A 104 -3.10 -18.46 11.77
N PRO A 105 -4.24 -18.81 12.40
CA PRO A 105 -5.05 -19.94 11.94
C PRO A 105 -5.50 -19.79 10.49
N ILE A 106 -5.95 -18.60 10.09
CA ILE A 106 -6.41 -18.31 8.70
C ILE A 106 -5.32 -18.64 7.69
N VAL A 107 -4.06 -18.24 7.98
CA VAL A 107 -2.93 -18.53 7.09
C VAL A 107 -2.57 -20.01 7.11
N ASN A 108 -2.65 -20.67 8.27
CA ASN A 108 -2.28 -22.09 8.39
C ASN A 108 -3.29 -23.02 7.69
N ASP A 109 -4.58 -22.67 7.74
CA ASP A 109 -5.67 -23.46 7.15
C ASP A 109 -5.84 -23.17 5.64
N SER A 110 -5.16 -22.14 5.12
CA SER A 110 -5.27 -21.77 3.72
C SER A 110 -4.50 -22.74 2.81
N LYS A 111 -5.05 -22.97 1.60
CA LYS A 111 -4.39 -23.76 0.55
C LYS A 111 -3.18 -23.03 -0.04
N ASP A 112 -3.27 -21.70 -0.17
CA ASP A 112 -2.20 -20.84 -0.64
C ASP A 112 -1.86 -19.77 0.43
N LYS A 113 -0.83 -20.08 1.21
CA LYS A 113 -0.33 -19.19 2.27
C LYS A 113 0.14 -17.84 1.73
N ARG A 114 0.68 -17.82 0.51
CA ARG A 114 1.15 -16.61 -0.13
C ARG A 114 -0.02 -15.67 -0.41
N GLU A 115 -1.05 -16.17 -1.10
CA GLU A 115 -2.24 -15.40 -1.43
C GLU A 115 -2.90 -14.85 -0.18
N THR A 116 -3.10 -15.69 0.83
CA THR A 116 -3.70 -15.27 2.11
C THR A 116 -2.88 -14.18 2.82
N LEU A 117 -1.55 -14.25 2.79
CA LEU A 117 -0.69 -13.21 3.37
C LEU A 117 -0.72 -11.91 2.55
N GLU A 118 -0.85 -11.99 1.24
CA GLU A 118 -1.05 -10.82 0.36
C GLU A 118 -2.41 -10.16 0.63
N ASP A 119 -3.46 -10.95 0.86
CA ASP A 119 -4.80 -10.46 1.23
C ASP A 119 -4.79 -9.79 2.61
N ILE A 120 -4.10 -10.37 3.59
CA ILE A 120 -3.88 -9.72 4.89
C ILE A 120 -3.15 -8.39 4.71
N PHE A 121 -2.11 -8.35 3.90
CA PHE A 121 -1.38 -7.11 3.61
C PHE A 121 -2.28 -6.06 2.97
N TRP A 122 -3.10 -6.45 2.01
CA TRP A 122 -4.09 -5.58 1.40
C TRP A 122 -5.11 -5.05 2.42
N ALA A 123 -5.63 -5.92 3.30
CA ALA A 123 -6.57 -5.53 4.34
C ALA A 123 -5.97 -4.51 5.33
N LEU A 124 -4.70 -4.70 5.72
CA LEU A 124 -3.99 -3.74 6.56
C LEU A 124 -3.87 -2.37 5.89
N LEU A 125 -3.49 -2.33 4.60
CA LEU A 125 -3.37 -1.08 3.84
C LEU A 125 -4.71 -0.34 3.63
N ASN A 126 -5.83 -1.07 3.67
CA ASN A 126 -7.18 -0.51 3.53
C ASN A 126 -7.88 -0.28 4.88
N SER A 127 -7.20 -0.53 5.99
CA SER A 127 -7.76 -0.29 7.32
C SER A 127 -7.81 1.18 7.68
N LYS A 128 -8.73 1.54 8.58
CA LYS A 128 -8.81 2.90 9.13
C LYS A 128 -7.51 3.30 9.84
N GLU A 129 -6.83 2.35 10.49
CA GLU A 129 -5.58 2.59 11.20
C GLU A 129 -4.45 3.02 10.26
N PHE A 130 -4.41 2.45 9.05
CA PHE A 130 -3.43 2.85 8.03
C PHE A 130 -3.78 4.18 7.36
N ILE A 131 -5.06 4.36 6.97
CA ILE A 131 -5.52 5.51 6.18
C ILE A 131 -5.54 6.79 7.03
N PHE A 132 -5.94 6.69 8.30
CA PHE A 132 -6.05 7.80 9.22
C PHE A 132 -4.92 7.76 10.25
N VAL A 133 -3.68 7.89 9.78
CA VAL A 133 -2.52 8.05 10.69
C VAL A 133 -2.73 9.34 11.48
N ARG A 134 -2.75 9.23 12.80
CA ARG A 134 -2.79 10.37 13.73
C ARG A 134 -1.38 10.81 14.06
#